data_b81ebc0a3c408dcfd5021fbd4d3fb5d7
#
_entry.id   b81ebc0a3c408dcfd5021fbd4d3fb5d7
#
_cell.length_a   1.000
_cell.length_b   1.000
_cell.length_c   1.000
_cell.angle_alpha   90.00
_cell.angle_beta   90.00
_cell.angle_gamma   90.00
#
_symmetry.space_group_name_H-M   'P 1'
#
loop_
_entity.id
_entity.type
_entity.pdbx_description
1 polymer ?
#
loop_
_entity_poly.entity_id
_entity_poly.type
_entity_poly.pdbx_seq_one_letter_code
_entity_poly.pdbx_strand_id
1 'polypeptide(L)'
;EYNTYDNRYSRIDESNFKNYINKSFNLSYSSMDSFYKCPFRYYLSHVLKLDIYEERFEAYIGSLFHYVLERALKEKKSIDDLVKVFISTNERVLTKKEKFFVNKLSRELNFIYDTIVDQLDSSNLKNMLFEERVEVIKNGDISVTFKGFIDKIMYEKKDNSTIIAIIDYKTGHTDINLGYLPYGLSMQLPIYLYLAKNS
;
A
#
# COMPACT_ATOMS: atom_id res chain seq x y z
N GLU A 1 27.38 -31.97 11.32
CA GLU A 1 26.54 -31.39 10.23
C GLU A 1 26.54 -29.85 10.20
N TYR A 2 26.67 -29.18 11.36
CA TYR A 2 26.81 -27.72 11.41
C TYR A 2 28.08 -27.14 10.76
N ASN A 3 29.12 -27.95 10.63
CA ASN A 3 30.42 -27.54 10.08
C ASN A 3 30.47 -27.56 8.52
N THR A 4 29.39 -27.93 7.86
CA THR A 4 29.32 -27.98 6.38
C THR A 4 28.67 -26.75 5.76
N TYR A 5 28.07 -25.86 6.57
CA TYR A 5 27.48 -24.63 6.09
C TYR A 5 28.58 -23.60 5.81
N ASP A 6 28.83 -23.31 4.55
CA ASP A 6 29.89 -22.39 4.10
C ASP A 6 29.44 -20.98 3.77
N ASN A 7 28.15 -20.68 3.99
CA ASN A 7 27.50 -19.39 3.70
C ASN A 7 27.67 -18.91 2.24
N ARG A 8 27.95 -19.84 1.31
CA ARG A 8 28.10 -19.51 -0.11
C ARG A 8 26.76 -19.56 -0.80
N TYR A 9 26.50 -18.54 -1.60
CA TYR A 9 25.31 -18.48 -2.45
C TYR A 9 25.55 -19.29 -3.73
N SER A 10 24.73 -20.30 -3.96
CA SER A 10 24.61 -20.96 -5.26
C SER A 10 23.45 -20.34 -6.04
N ARG A 11 23.68 -20.03 -7.32
CA ARG A 11 22.61 -19.50 -8.17
C ARG A 11 21.48 -20.52 -8.27
N ILE A 12 20.24 -20.01 -8.24
CA ILE A 12 19.07 -20.83 -8.55
C ILE A 12 19.18 -21.25 -10.01
N ASP A 13 18.94 -22.52 -10.28
CA ASP A 13 18.91 -23.02 -11.64
C ASP A 13 17.86 -22.27 -12.47
N GLU A 14 18.24 -21.84 -13.69
CA GLU A 14 17.41 -21.01 -14.55
C GLU A 14 16.09 -21.70 -14.95
N SER A 15 16.13 -23.04 -15.13
CA SER A 15 14.93 -23.82 -15.46
C SER A 15 13.95 -23.86 -14.29
N ASN A 16 14.45 -24.01 -13.06
CA ASN A 16 13.64 -23.97 -11.85
C ASN A 16 13.03 -22.58 -11.64
N PHE A 17 13.80 -21.52 -11.89
CA PHE A 17 13.31 -20.15 -11.80
C PHE A 17 12.23 -19.87 -12.85
N LYS A 18 12.45 -20.24 -14.11
CA LYS A 18 11.46 -20.10 -15.20
C LYS A 18 10.17 -20.86 -14.92
N ASN A 19 10.27 -22.08 -14.42
CA ASN A 19 9.10 -22.88 -14.02
C ASN A 19 8.32 -22.23 -12.87
N TYR A 20 9.03 -21.60 -11.94
CA TYR A 20 8.42 -20.94 -10.80
C TYR A 20 7.63 -19.70 -11.21
N ILE A 21 8.17 -18.80 -12.04
CA ILE A 21 7.49 -17.59 -12.49
C ILE A 21 6.46 -17.82 -13.59
N ASN A 22 6.35 -19.03 -14.14
CA ASN A 22 5.36 -19.42 -15.15
C ASN A 22 5.14 -18.37 -16.26
N LYS A 23 6.21 -17.73 -16.75
CA LYS A 23 6.26 -16.67 -17.76
C LYS A 23 5.48 -15.39 -17.40
N SER A 24 4.95 -15.27 -16.19
CA SER A 24 4.27 -14.07 -15.70
C SER A 24 4.76 -13.70 -14.30
N PHE A 25 4.98 -12.42 -14.09
CA PHE A 25 5.49 -11.92 -12.83
C PHE A 25 4.70 -10.70 -12.35
N ASN A 26 4.19 -10.77 -11.12
CA ASN A 26 3.47 -9.65 -10.52
C ASN A 26 4.41 -8.87 -9.60
N LEU A 27 4.51 -7.57 -9.83
CA LEU A 27 5.25 -6.63 -9.00
C LEU A 27 4.30 -5.68 -8.29
N SER A 28 4.63 -5.34 -7.06
CA SER A 28 4.01 -4.26 -6.29
C SER A 28 5.11 -3.42 -5.63
N TYR A 29 4.75 -2.24 -5.16
CA TYR A 29 5.70 -1.44 -4.36
C TYR A 29 6.27 -2.24 -3.19
N SER A 30 5.41 -2.90 -2.40
CA SER A 30 5.85 -3.65 -1.22
C SER A 30 6.81 -4.79 -1.55
N SER A 31 6.60 -5.47 -2.69
CA SER A 31 7.52 -6.52 -3.14
C SER A 31 8.87 -5.95 -3.58
N MET A 32 8.87 -4.83 -4.28
CA MET A 32 10.10 -4.13 -4.67
C MET A 32 10.86 -3.59 -3.47
N ASP A 33 10.18 -2.92 -2.55
CA ASP A 33 10.77 -2.39 -1.31
C ASP A 33 11.42 -3.50 -0.48
N SER A 34 10.75 -4.67 -0.37
CA SER A 34 11.30 -5.85 0.28
C SER A 34 12.58 -6.33 -0.41
N PHE A 35 12.61 -6.34 -1.76
CA PHE A 35 13.78 -6.77 -2.52
C PHE A 35 14.98 -5.81 -2.33
N TYR A 36 14.75 -4.50 -2.46
CA TYR A 36 15.82 -3.51 -2.31
C TYR A 36 16.37 -3.43 -0.87
N LYS A 37 15.52 -3.67 0.12
CA LYS A 37 15.98 -3.75 1.51
C LYS A 37 16.78 -5.01 1.82
N CYS A 38 16.31 -6.16 1.32
CA CYS A 38 16.97 -7.45 1.54
C CYS A 38 16.48 -8.49 0.53
N PRO A 39 17.26 -8.81 -0.54
CA PRO A 39 16.88 -9.81 -1.54
C PRO A 39 16.58 -11.19 -0.95
N PHE A 40 17.29 -11.58 0.12
CA PHE A 40 17.06 -12.86 0.80
C PHE A 40 15.71 -12.91 1.49
N ARG A 41 15.33 -11.82 2.19
CA ARG A 41 13.99 -11.71 2.77
C ARG A 41 12.91 -11.74 1.69
N TYR A 42 13.10 -11.00 0.59
CA TYR A 42 12.20 -11.05 -0.55
C TYR A 42 12.00 -12.48 -1.06
N TYR A 43 13.09 -13.24 -1.21
CA TYR A 43 13.04 -14.63 -1.66
C TYR A 43 12.20 -15.49 -0.71
N LEU A 44 12.43 -15.40 0.60
CA LEU A 44 11.66 -16.18 1.58
C LEU A 44 10.18 -15.80 1.60
N SER A 45 9.88 -14.50 1.62
CA SER A 45 8.52 -13.98 1.84
C SER A 45 7.67 -13.97 0.56
N HIS A 46 8.24 -13.52 -0.56
CA HIS A 46 7.49 -13.31 -1.80
C HIS A 46 7.63 -14.46 -2.79
N VAL A 47 8.79 -15.13 -2.81
CA VAL A 47 9.05 -16.24 -3.72
C VAL A 47 8.61 -17.56 -3.10
N LEU A 48 9.16 -17.92 -1.95
CA LEU A 48 8.82 -19.17 -1.26
C LEU A 48 7.54 -19.09 -0.42
N LYS A 49 7.05 -17.87 -0.11
CA LYS A 49 5.84 -17.62 0.69
C LYS A 49 5.87 -18.31 2.06
N LEU A 50 7.02 -18.25 2.72
CA LEU A 50 7.24 -18.87 4.02
C LEU A 50 6.79 -18.00 5.21
N ASP A 51 6.35 -16.76 4.98
CA ASP A 51 5.83 -15.91 6.04
C ASP A 51 4.54 -16.52 6.60
N ILE A 52 4.48 -16.64 7.91
CA ILE A 52 3.25 -16.98 8.61
C ILE A 52 2.37 -15.73 8.61
N TYR A 53 1.15 -15.87 8.11
CA TYR A 53 0.17 -14.80 8.19
C TYR A 53 -0.29 -14.65 9.64
N GLU A 54 0.11 -13.57 10.28
CA GLU A 54 -0.43 -13.12 11.56
C GLU A 54 -1.17 -11.81 11.34
N GLU A 55 -2.43 -11.78 11.70
CA GLU A 55 -3.21 -10.54 11.68
C GLU A 55 -2.79 -9.64 12.84
N ARG A 56 -1.80 -8.79 12.57
CA ARG A 56 -1.28 -7.83 13.54
C ARG A 56 -2.29 -6.71 13.78
N PHE A 57 -2.34 -6.24 15.01
CA PHE A 57 -3.26 -5.15 15.38
C PHE A 57 -2.96 -3.85 14.61
N GLU A 58 -1.69 -3.59 14.28
CA GLU A 58 -1.28 -2.45 13.47
C GLU A 58 -1.89 -2.50 12.06
N ALA A 59 -1.94 -3.69 11.45
CA ALA A 59 -2.59 -3.88 10.15
C ALA A 59 -4.11 -3.68 10.24
N TYR A 60 -4.74 -4.16 11.31
CA TYR A 60 -6.17 -3.93 11.59
C TYR A 60 -6.47 -2.44 11.74
N ILE A 61 -5.64 -1.69 12.48
CA ILE A 61 -5.79 -0.23 12.63
C ILE A 61 -5.60 0.49 11.28
N GLY A 62 -4.62 0.06 10.47
CA GLY A 62 -4.43 0.58 9.11
C GLY A 62 -5.67 0.37 8.25
N SER A 63 -6.20 -0.84 8.22
CA SER A 63 -7.42 -1.17 7.46
C SER A 63 -8.65 -0.39 7.94
N LEU A 64 -8.82 -0.22 9.25
CA LEU A 64 -9.88 0.61 9.82
C LEU A 64 -9.76 2.06 9.36
N PHE A 65 -8.55 2.62 9.41
CA PHE A 65 -8.27 4.00 9.05
C PHE A 65 -8.63 4.27 7.58
N HIS A 66 -8.14 3.45 6.65
CA HIS A 66 -8.43 3.56 5.22
C HIS A 66 -9.92 3.38 4.93
N TYR A 67 -10.55 2.34 5.47
CA TYR A 67 -11.98 2.08 5.29
C TYR A 67 -12.84 3.26 5.71
N VAL A 68 -12.56 3.84 6.89
CA VAL A 68 -13.37 4.94 7.43
C VAL A 68 -13.17 6.22 6.63
N LEU A 69 -11.92 6.61 6.32
CA LEU A 69 -11.66 7.82 5.55
C LEU A 69 -12.22 7.75 4.14
N GLU A 70 -12.02 6.64 3.44
CA GLU A 70 -12.58 6.45 2.11
C GLU A 70 -14.10 6.65 2.10
N ARG A 71 -14.82 5.93 2.99
CA ARG A 71 -16.28 5.97 3.02
C ARG A 71 -16.83 7.26 3.55
N ALA A 72 -16.19 7.88 4.54
CA ALA A 72 -16.61 9.20 5.03
C ALA A 72 -16.54 10.25 3.92
N LEU A 73 -15.47 10.24 3.12
CA LEU A 73 -15.29 11.19 2.02
C LEU A 73 -16.22 10.90 0.82
N LYS A 74 -16.47 9.62 0.51
CA LYS A 74 -17.38 9.21 -0.58
C LYS A 74 -18.85 9.37 -0.23
N GLU A 75 -19.24 8.86 0.93
CA GLU A 75 -20.64 8.66 1.32
C GLU A 75 -21.15 9.74 2.28
N LYS A 76 -20.28 10.63 2.77
CA LYS A 76 -20.57 11.67 3.78
C LYS A 76 -21.23 11.10 5.06
N LYS A 77 -20.82 9.90 5.45
CA LYS A 77 -21.29 9.23 6.66
C LYS A 77 -20.48 9.62 7.88
N SER A 78 -21.09 9.48 9.05
CA SER A 78 -20.43 9.72 10.34
C SER A 78 -19.25 8.76 10.54
N ILE A 79 -18.10 9.30 10.96
CA ILE A 79 -16.90 8.53 11.32
C ILE A 79 -17.22 7.46 12.36
N ASP A 80 -17.96 7.84 13.42
CA ASP A 80 -18.28 6.92 14.52
C ASP A 80 -19.16 5.75 14.05
N ASP A 81 -20.09 5.97 13.13
CA ASP A 81 -20.92 4.90 12.59
C ASP A 81 -20.13 3.99 11.66
N LEU A 82 -19.23 4.54 10.85
CA LEU A 82 -18.34 3.74 10.01
C LEU A 82 -17.37 2.89 10.83
N VAL A 83 -16.84 3.42 11.93
CA VAL A 83 -16.02 2.64 12.88
C VAL A 83 -16.82 1.48 13.48
N LYS A 84 -18.07 1.71 13.93
CA LYS A 84 -18.93 0.65 14.42
C LYS A 84 -19.22 -0.42 13.37
N VAL A 85 -19.52 -0.01 12.14
CA VAL A 85 -19.73 -0.94 11.02
C VAL A 85 -18.48 -1.77 10.77
N PHE A 86 -17.30 -1.15 10.69
CA PHE A 86 -16.05 -1.88 10.49
C PHE A 86 -15.80 -2.93 11.58
N ILE A 87 -15.98 -2.55 12.86
CA ILE A 87 -15.79 -3.48 13.99
C ILE A 87 -16.80 -4.63 13.92
N SER A 88 -18.06 -4.37 13.54
CA SER A 88 -19.10 -5.38 13.48
C SER A 88 -18.94 -6.36 12.31
N THR A 89 -18.32 -5.93 11.21
CA THR A 89 -18.07 -6.74 10.01
C THR A 89 -16.78 -7.56 10.09
N ASN A 90 -15.87 -7.18 10.99
CA ASN A 90 -14.63 -7.93 11.20
C ASN A 90 -14.77 -8.82 12.44
N GLU A 91 -14.55 -10.11 12.27
CA GLU A 91 -14.71 -11.13 13.32
C GLU A 91 -13.65 -11.06 14.44
N ARG A 92 -12.77 -10.04 14.41
CA ARG A 92 -11.71 -9.89 15.41
C ARG A 92 -12.26 -9.51 16.78
N VAL A 93 -11.94 -10.31 17.78
CA VAL A 93 -12.25 -10.00 19.18
C VAL A 93 -11.19 -9.05 19.75
N LEU A 94 -11.58 -7.79 19.93
CA LEU A 94 -10.69 -6.77 20.47
C LEU A 94 -10.49 -6.89 21.99
N THR A 95 -9.26 -6.88 22.44
CA THR A 95 -8.89 -6.75 23.86
C THR A 95 -9.27 -5.37 24.42
N LYS A 96 -9.27 -5.19 25.74
CA LYS A 96 -9.52 -3.88 26.37
C LYS A 96 -8.54 -2.79 25.88
N LYS A 97 -7.29 -3.15 25.68
CA LYS A 97 -6.26 -2.24 25.19
C LYS A 97 -6.53 -1.84 23.75
N GLU A 98 -6.84 -2.80 22.88
CA GLU A 98 -7.17 -2.55 21.46
C GLU A 98 -8.43 -1.68 21.32
N LYS A 99 -9.47 -1.93 22.11
CA LYS A 99 -10.67 -1.07 22.16
C LYS A 99 -10.34 0.38 22.52
N PHE A 100 -9.43 0.58 23.48
CA PHE A 100 -8.97 1.92 23.83
C PHE A 100 -8.30 2.63 22.65
N PHE A 101 -7.41 1.93 21.92
CA PHE A 101 -6.76 2.49 20.72
C PHE A 101 -7.74 2.78 19.60
N VAL A 102 -8.71 1.91 19.35
CA VAL A 102 -9.76 2.16 18.34
C VAL A 102 -10.59 3.39 18.70
N ASN A 103 -10.98 3.56 19.97
CA ASN A 103 -11.72 4.75 20.42
C ASN A 103 -10.87 6.04 20.31
N LYS A 104 -9.57 5.96 20.56
CA LYS A 104 -8.65 7.08 20.35
C LYS A 104 -8.56 7.44 18.87
N LEU A 105 -8.39 6.43 18.00
CA LEU A 105 -8.32 6.62 16.57
C LEU A 105 -9.61 7.23 16.01
N SER A 106 -10.80 6.84 16.49
CA SER A 106 -12.07 7.43 16.06
C SER A 106 -12.12 8.95 16.27
N ARG A 107 -11.60 9.43 17.40
CA ARG A 107 -11.52 10.88 17.67
C ARG A 107 -10.52 11.58 16.75
N GLU A 108 -9.37 10.96 16.53
CA GLU A 108 -8.35 11.50 15.61
C GLU A 108 -8.85 11.51 14.16
N LEU A 109 -9.61 10.50 13.74
CA LEU A 109 -10.23 10.43 12.42
C LEU A 109 -11.23 11.56 12.15
N ASN A 110 -12.03 11.97 13.15
CA ASN A 110 -12.93 13.13 13.00
C ASN A 110 -12.12 14.39 12.70
N PHE A 111 -11.04 14.65 13.45
CA PHE A 111 -10.17 15.80 13.22
C PHE A 111 -9.48 15.76 11.85
N ILE A 112 -8.98 14.58 11.44
CA ILE A 112 -8.34 14.38 10.14
C ILE A 112 -9.35 14.58 9.02
N TYR A 113 -10.57 14.06 9.16
CA TYR A 113 -11.64 14.24 8.18
C TYR A 113 -11.98 15.72 7.96
N ASP A 114 -12.19 16.47 9.04
CA ASP A 114 -12.48 17.91 8.96
C ASP A 114 -11.34 18.66 8.25
N THR A 115 -10.08 18.34 8.60
CA THR A 115 -8.89 18.93 7.96
C THR A 115 -8.84 18.61 6.46
N ILE A 116 -9.18 17.37 6.07
CA ILE A 116 -9.20 16.98 4.66
C ILE A 116 -10.33 17.70 3.91
N VAL A 117 -11.50 17.86 4.51
CA VAL A 117 -12.62 18.60 3.91
C VAL A 117 -12.23 20.05 3.67
N ASP A 118 -11.65 20.73 4.65
CA ASP A 118 -11.16 22.10 4.51
C ASP A 118 -10.10 22.25 3.40
N GLN A 119 -9.18 21.28 3.30
CA GLN A 119 -8.19 21.24 2.21
C GLN A 119 -8.84 21.03 0.84
N LEU A 120 -9.87 20.19 0.75
CA LEU A 120 -10.61 19.94 -0.48
C LEU A 120 -11.36 21.18 -0.95
N ASP A 121 -11.96 21.92 -0.02
CA ASP A 121 -12.71 23.15 -0.34
C ASP A 121 -11.77 24.24 -0.89
N SER A 122 -10.56 24.32 -0.38
CA SER A 122 -9.53 25.25 -0.84
C SER A 122 -8.74 24.77 -2.07
N SER A 123 -8.80 23.48 -2.43
CA SER A 123 -8.08 22.90 -3.55
C SER A 123 -8.71 23.22 -4.90
N ASN A 124 -7.87 23.40 -5.93
CA ASN A 124 -8.31 23.47 -7.32
C ASN A 124 -8.53 22.09 -7.97
N LEU A 125 -8.10 20.99 -7.31
CA LEU A 125 -8.32 19.63 -7.78
C LEU A 125 -9.63 19.09 -7.22
N LYS A 126 -10.70 19.15 -8.01
CA LYS A 126 -12.07 18.82 -7.55
C LYS A 126 -12.46 17.36 -7.81
N ASN A 127 -11.81 16.70 -8.75
CA ASN A 127 -12.10 15.29 -9.06
C ASN A 127 -11.30 14.37 -8.14
N MET A 128 -11.93 13.30 -7.65
CA MET A 128 -11.30 12.37 -6.70
C MET A 128 -11.62 10.93 -7.07
N LEU A 129 -10.61 10.07 -6.96
CA LEU A 129 -10.73 8.61 -6.98
C LEU A 129 -10.15 8.07 -5.67
N PHE A 130 -10.75 7.01 -5.14
CA PHE A 130 -10.35 6.41 -3.87
C PHE A 130 -10.13 4.92 -4.04
N GLU A 131 -9.13 4.36 -3.35
CA GLU A 131 -8.77 2.95 -3.39
C GLU A 131 -8.64 2.43 -4.83
N GLU A 132 -7.98 3.25 -5.67
CA GLU A 132 -7.91 2.97 -7.10
C GLU A 132 -6.87 1.90 -7.38
N ARG A 133 -7.32 0.82 -8.02
CA ARG A 133 -6.41 -0.20 -8.52
C ARG A 133 -5.83 0.24 -9.85
N VAL A 134 -4.52 0.43 -9.87
CA VAL A 134 -3.75 0.79 -11.06
C VAL A 134 -2.81 -0.33 -11.45
N GLU A 135 -2.71 -0.62 -12.75
CA GLU A 135 -1.80 -1.64 -13.23
C GLU A 135 -1.21 -1.29 -14.61
N VAL A 136 0.04 -1.67 -14.80
CA VAL A 136 0.75 -1.54 -16.08
C VAL A 136 1.36 -2.89 -16.42
N ILE A 137 1.06 -3.37 -17.63
CA ILE A 137 1.59 -4.64 -18.14
C ILE A 137 2.74 -4.33 -19.10
N LYS A 138 3.90 -4.92 -18.85
CA LYS A 138 5.05 -4.91 -19.76
C LYS A 138 5.25 -6.31 -20.32
N ASN A 139 5.09 -6.44 -21.61
CA ASN A 139 5.28 -7.70 -22.32
C ASN A 139 6.73 -7.79 -22.83
N GLY A 140 7.35 -8.94 -22.64
CA GLY A 140 8.67 -9.33 -23.10
C GLY A 140 8.79 -10.85 -23.05
N ASP A 141 9.99 -11.39 -22.90
CA ASP A 141 10.21 -12.83 -22.70
C ASP A 141 9.46 -13.35 -21.46
N ILE A 142 9.30 -12.47 -20.47
CA ILE A 142 8.46 -12.65 -19.30
C ILE A 142 7.51 -11.48 -19.25
N SER A 143 6.21 -11.74 -19.12
CA SER A 143 5.22 -10.70 -18.89
C SER A 143 5.27 -10.22 -17.45
N VAL A 144 5.46 -8.92 -17.26
CA VAL A 144 5.49 -8.30 -15.93
C VAL A 144 4.26 -7.42 -15.76
N THR A 145 3.43 -7.75 -14.78
CA THR A 145 2.31 -6.91 -14.34
C THR A 145 2.72 -6.13 -13.11
N PHE A 146 2.85 -4.83 -13.27
CA PHE A 146 3.14 -3.91 -12.18
C PHE A 146 1.83 -3.27 -11.69
N LYS A 147 1.48 -3.52 -10.44
CA LYS A 147 0.19 -3.11 -9.85
C LYS A 147 0.35 -2.46 -8.49
N GLY A 148 -0.60 -1.57 -8.19
CA GLY A 148 -0.71 -0.92 -6.90
C GLY A 148 -2.16 -0.54 -6.59
N PHE A 149 -2.40 -0.24 -5.33
CA PHE A 149 -3.62 0.41 -4.87
C PHE A 149 -3.23 1.77 -4.35
N ILE A 150 -3.89 2.81 -4.85
CA ILE A 150 -3.65 4.19 -4.47
C ILE A 150 -4.82 4.64 -3.62
N ASP A 151 -4.56 5.05 -2.39
CA ASP A 151 -5.59 5.42 -1.41
C ASP A 151 -6.49 6.53 -1.93
N LYS A 152 -5.87 7.58 -2.51
CA LYS A 152 -6.61 8.69 -3.09
C LYS A 152 -5.82 9.35 -4.23
N ILE A 153 -6.51 9.61 -5.33
CA ILE A 153 -6.03 10.42 -6.45
C ILE A 153 -6.95 11.65 -6.54
N MET A 154 -6.36 12.83 -6.54
CA MET A 154 -7.05 14.06 -6.89
C MET A 154 -6.58 14.55 -8.24
N TYR A 155 -7.47 15.01 -9.10
CA TYR A 155 -7.07 15.47 -10.41
C TYR A 155 -7.96 16.58 -10.96
N GLU A 156 -7.40 17.33 -11.90
CA GLU A 156 -8.12 18.31 -12.71
C GLU A 156 -7.62 18.24 -14.15
N LYS A 157 -8.56 18.18 -15.08
CA LYS A 157 -8.27 18.18 -16.52
C LYS A 157 -8.26 19.62 -17.05
N LYS A 158 -7.16 20.00 -17.70
CA LYS A 158 -7.01 21.29 -18.38
C LYS A 158 -6.57 21.06 -19.82
N ASP A 159 -7.41 21.38 -20.78
CA ASP A 159 -7.14 21.22 -22.22
C ASP A 159 -6.46 19.89 -22.56
N ASN A 160 -5.15 19.92 -22.84
CA ASN A 160 -4.36 18.74 -23.19
C ASN A 160 -3.52 18.19 -22.04
N SER A 161 -3.75 18.64 -20.80
CA SER A 161 -2.99 18.20 -19.64
C SER A 161 -3.90 17.81 -18.48
N THR A 162 -3.41 16.89 -17.63
CA THR A 162 -4.09 16.54 -16.39
C THR A 162 -3.12 16.77 -15.23
N ILE A 163 -3.54 17.57 -14.27
CA ILE A 163 -2.82 17.76 -13.01
C ILE A 163 -3.30 16.68 -12.06
N ILE A 164 -2.37 15.94 -11.46
CA ILE A 164 -2.65 14.82 -10.57
C ILE A 164 -1.93 15.04 -9.25
N ALA A 165 -2.62 14.81 -8.13
CA ALA A 165 -2.04 14.67 -6.81
C ALA A 165 -2.35 13.27 -6.27
N ILE A 166 -1.31 12.55 -5.85
CA ILE A 166 -1.42 11.22 -5.24
C ILE A 166 -1.24 11.38 -3.74
N ILE A 167 -2.17 10.81 -2.99
CA ILE A 167 -2.20 10.84 -1.54
C ILE A 167 -2.24 9.41 -1.03
N ASP A 168 -1.31 9.10 -0.14
CA ASP A 168 -1.19 7.81 0.54
C ASP A 168 -1.24 8.07 2.05
N TYR A 169 -2.25 7.53 2.70
CA TYR A 169 -2.49 7.73 4.12
C TYR A 169 -1.67 6.76 4.97
N LYS A 170 -1.04 7.25 6.02
CA LYS A 170 -0.24 6.44 6.92
C LYS A 170 -0.66 6.62 8.38
N THR A 171 -0.86 5.53 9.09
CA THR A 171 -1.18 5.52 10.53
C THR A 171 0.06 5.53 11.42
N GLY A 172 1.25 5.40 10.83
CA GLY A 172 2.53 5.37 11.54
C GLY A 172 3.42 6.55 11.20
N HIS A 173 4.62 6.55 11.77
CA HIS A 173 5.64 7.53 11.41
C HIS A 173 6.07 7.31 9.95
N THR A 174 6.02 8.37 9.16
CA THR A 174 6.47 8.37 7.77
C THR A 174 7.74 9.19 7.65
N ASP A 175 8.80 8.56 7.17
CA ASP A 175 10.01 9.24 6.75
C ASP A 175 10.14 9.10 5.23
N ILE A 176 9.86 10.19 4.51
CA ILE A 176 10.04 10.24 3.06
C ILE A 176 11.36 10.95 2.79
N ASN A 177 12.39 10.16 2.50
CA ASN A 177 13.69 10.68 2.12
C ASN A 177 13.93 10.49 0.62
N LEU A 178 13.80 11.58 -0.15
CA LEU A 178 14.00 11.55 -1.59
C LEU A 178 15.45 11.18 -1.98
N GLY A 179 16.42 11.39 -1.08
CA GLY A 179 17.81 10.96 -1.28
C GLY A 179 17.99 9.44 -1.35
N TYR A 180 17.00 8.68 -0.94
CA TYR A 180 17.03 7.21 -1.02
C TYR A 180 16.49 6.65 -2.34
N LEU A 181 15.87 7.46 -3.18
CA LEU A 181 15.31 7.03 -4.47
C LEU A 181 16.33 6.37 -5.40
N PRO A 182 17.59 6.87 -5.55
CA PRO A 182 18.59 6.21 -6.40
C PRO A 182 18.95 4.79 -5.94
N TYR A 183 18.68 4.46 -4.67
CA TYR A 183 18.92 3.14 -4.09
C TYR A 183 17.68 2.24 -4.12
N GLY A 184 16.59 2.66 -4.78
CA GLY A 184 15.33 1.91 -4.84
C GLY A 184 14.51 1.92 -3.55
N LEU A 185 14.81 2.81 -2.61
CA LEU A 185 14.09 2.98 -1.35
C LEU A 185 13.14 4.19 -1.41
N SER A 186 12.12 4.23 -0.55
CA SER A 186 11.09 5.30 -0.52
C SER A 186 10.36 5.50 -1.86
N MET A 187 10.24 4.45 -2.67
CA MET A 187 9.73 4.49 -4.05
C MET A 187 8.20 4.49 -4.16
N GLN A 188 7.43 4.46 -3.07
CA GLN A 188 5.98 4.29 -3.12
C GLN A 188 5.29 5.36 -3.97
N LEU A 189 5.45 6.63 -3.64
CA LEU A 189 4.82 7.73 -4.38
C LEU A 189 5.31 7.85 -5.84
N PRO A 190 6.63 7.77 -6.14
CA PRO A 190 7.11 7.71 -7.52
C PRO A 190 6.52 6.55 -8.33
N ILE A 191 6.39 5.36 -7.74
CA ILE A 191 5.78 4.20 -8.40
C ILE A 191 4.31 4.45 -8.67
N TYR A 192 3.57 4.96 -7.70
CA TYR A 192 2.15 5.26 -7.86
C TYR A 192 1.91 6.34 -8.91
N LEU A 193 2.77 7.36 -8.97
CA LEU A 193 2.71 8.36 -10.02
C LEU A 193 2.98 7.76 -11.41
N TYR A 194 3.96 6.87 -11.52
CA TYR A 194 4.23 6.14 -12.76
C TYR A 194 3.04 5.28 -13.19
N LEU A 195 2.45 4.53 -12.25
CA LEU A 195 1.28 3.69 -12.53
C LEU A 195 0.08 4.55 -12.95
N ALA A 196 -0.26 5.60 -12.21
CA ALA A 196 -1.38 6.48 -12.52
C ALA A 196 -1.22 7.23 -13.87
N LYS A 197 0.02 7.45 -14.32
CA LYS A 197 0.30 8.05 -15.63
C LYS A 197 0.11 7.07 -16.79
N ASN A 198 0.29 5.78 -16.58
CA ASN A 198 0.38 4.77 -17.65
C ASN A 198 -0.76 3.73 -17.62
N SER A 199 -1.71 3.86 -16.69
CA SER A 199 -2.91 3.00 -16.58
C SER A 199 -4.10 3.52 -17.39
#